data_143fc849128f20dab450a723360186f0
#
_entry.id   143fc849128f20dab450a723360186f0
#
_cell.length_a   1.000
_cell.length_b   1.000
_cell.length_c   1.000
_cell.angle_alpha   90.00
_cell.angle_beta   90.00
_cell.angle_gamma   90.00
#
_symmetry.space_group_name_H-M   'P 1'
#
loop_
_entity.id
_entity.type
_entity.pdbx_description
1 polymer ?
#
loop_
_entity_poly.entity_id
_entity_poly.type
_entity_poly.pdbx_seq_one_letter_code
_entity_poly.pdbx_strand_id
1 'polypeptide(L)' 'MGKVIDFNSALTYLDIDAKDMVQKILDELEFDTAIMICWDGQEMTFFSSTGKTTDIVYSLEMAKKQVLDAAEQ' A
#
# COMPACT_ATOMS: atom_id res chain seq x y z
N MET A 1 -3.73 -1.57 21.20
CA MET A 1 -4.13 -1.31 20.73
C MET A 1 -4.90 -1.39 20.00
N GLY A 2 -5.40 -1.66 19.85
CA GLY A 2 -6.64 -1.83 19.27
C GLY A 2 -7.05 -0.84 18.25
N LYS A 3 -6.18 -0.50 17.45
CA LYS A 3 -6.56 0.38 16.39
C LYS A 3 -7.46 -0.34 15.40
N VAL A 4 -8.58 0.23 15.07
CA VAL A 4 -9.47 -0.31 14.07
C VAL A 4 -8.89 0.02 12.69
N ILE A 5 -8.81 -1.02 11.85
CA ILE A 5 -8.26 -0.87 10.52
C ILE A 5 -9.39 -1.01 9.51
N ASP A 6 -9.60 0.03 8.73
CA ASP A 6 -10.64 0.04 7.73
C ASP A 6 -10.00 -0.06 6.35
N PHE A 7 -9.96 -1.27 5.82
CA PHE A 7 -9.36 -1.51 4.51
C PHE A 7 -10.26 -1.07 3.36
N ASN A 8 -11.45 -0.58 3.67
CA ASN A 8 -12.33 -0.05 2.64
C ASN A 8 -11.99 1.39 2.29
N SER A 9 -11.14 2.02 3.09
CA SER A 9 -10.72 3.39 2.81
C SER A 9 -9.78 3.41 1.62
N ALA A 10 -9.82 4.49 0.85
CA ALA A 10 -8.93 4.67 -0.29
C ALA A 10 -7.47 4.68 0.14
N LEU A 11 -7.22 5.21 1.33
CA LEU A 11 -5.87 5.26 1.90
C LEU A 11 -5.95 4.85 3.36
N THR A 12 -5.16 3.85 3.72
CA THR A 12 -5.12 3.35 5.08
C THR A 12 -3.73 3.55 5.66
N TYR A 13 -3.67 4.20 6.82
CA TYR A 13 -2.42 4.34 7.57
C TYR A 13 -2.42 3.30 8.67
N LEU A 14 -1.33 2.56 8.75
CA LEU A 14 -1.11 1.62 9.83
C LEU A 14 0.16 2.06 10.54
N ASP A 15 0.00 2.76 11.65
CA ASP A 15 1.12 3.31 12.40
C ASP A 15 1.72 2.23 13.29
N ILE A 16 2.27 1.22 12.64
CA ILE A 16 2.89 0.07 13.29
C ILE A 16 4.15 -0.30 12.51
N ASP A 17 4.90 -1.26 13.07
CA ASP A 17 6.07 -1.77 12.40
C ASP A 17 5.72 -2.25 11.00
N ALA A 18 6.61 -2.01 10.03
CA ALA A 18 6.33 -2.31 8.64
C ALA A 18 6.06 -3.79 8.40
N LYS A 19 6.81 -4.66 9.05
CA LYS A 19 6.61 -6.10 8.89
C LYS A 19 5.28 -6.54 9.48
N ASP A 20 4.88 -5.93 10.58
CA ASP A 20 3.58 -6.21 11.18
C ASP A 20 2.47 -5.76 10.26
N MET A 21 2.64 -4.62 9.60
CA MET A 21 1.67 -4.13 8.64
C MET A 21 1.48 -5.11 7.50
N VAL A 22 2.58 -5.60 6.92
CA VAL A 22 2.51 -6.54 5.81
C VAL A 22 1.81 -7.83 6.25
N GLN A 23 2.15 -8.33 7.44
CA GLN A 23 1.53 -9.54 7.94
C GLN A 23 0.03 -9.36 8.14
N LYS A 24 -0.36 -8.20 8.67
CA LYS A 24 -1.77 -7.92 8.90
C LYS A 24 -2.54 -7.87 7.59
N ILE A 25 -1.95 -7.29 6.56
CA ILE A 25 -2.57 -7.24 5.24
C ILE A 25 -2.78 -8.66 4.71
N LEU A 26 -1.75 -9.49 4.83
CA LEU A 26 -1.84 -10.88 4.38
C LEU A 26 -2.92 -11.65 5.12
N ASP A 27 -3.09 -11.38 6.41
CA ASP A 27 -4.05 -12.10 7.24
C ASP A 27 -5.49 -11.68 7.00
N GLU A 28 -5.72 -10.42 6.66
CA GLU A 28 -7.07 -9.86 6.70
C GLU A 28 -7.63 -9.44 5.35
N LEU A 29 -6.81 -9.41 4.31
CA LEU A 29 -7.24 -8.88 3.03
C LEU A 29 -7.10 -9.90 1.93
N GLU A 30 -8.08 -9.96 1.05
CA GLU A 30 -8.02 -10.77 -0.16
C GLU A 30 -7.62 -9.87 -1.32
N PHE A 31 -6.66 -10.31 -2.11
CA PHE A 31 -6.26 -9.56 -3.29
C PHE A 31 -5.56 -10.49 -4.28
N ASP A 32 -5.66 -10.17 -5.56
CA ASP A 32 -5.01 -10.96 -6.61
C ASP A 32 -3.83 -10.25 -7.25
N THR A 33 -3.69 -8.96 -7.02
CA THR A 33 -2.59 -8.17 -7.59
C THR A 33 -2.07 -7.25 -6.51
N ALA A 34 -0.76 -7.16 -6.41
CA ALA A 34 -0.15 -6.32 -5.39
C ALA A 34 1.09 -5.63 -5.93
N ILE A 35 1.26 -4.40 -5.52
CA ILE A 35 2.45 -3.61 -5.81
C ILE A 35 2.93 -3.06 -4.49
N MET A 36 4.20 -3.19 -4.19
CA MET A 36 4.74 -2.80 -2.90
C MET A 36 5.99 -1.98 -3.08
N ILE A 37 6.09 -0.91 -2.31
CA ILE A 37 7.27 -0.09 -2.24
C ILE A 37 7.83 -0.20 -0.84
N CYS A 38 9.09 -0.59 -0.73
CA CYS A 38 9.74 -0.75 0.57
C CYS A 38 10.95 0.15 0.65
N TRP A 39 11.17 0.71 1.81
CA TRP A 39 12.33 1.56 2.06
C TRP A 39 13.19 0.95 3.16
N ASP A 40 14.49 0.91 2.93
CA ASP A 40 15.47 0.54 3.92
C ASP A 40 16.44 1.71 4.00
N GLY A 41 16.18 2.60 4.96
CA GLY A 41 16.92 3.84 5.01
C GLY A 41 16.62 4.68 3.78
N GLN A 42 17.60 4.87 2.93
CA GLN A 42 17.43 5.67 1.71
C GLN A 42 17.30 4.80 0.46
N GLU A 43 17.27 3.50 0.63
CA GLU A 43 17.15 2.59 -0.51
C GLU A 43 15.73 2.14 -0.67
N MET A 44 15.22 2.29 -1.89
CA MET A 44 13.86 1.89 -2.21
C MET A 44 13.88 0.62 -3.04
N THR A 45 13.02 -0.31 -2.68
CA THR A 45 12.82 -1.53 -3.46
C THR A 45 11.36 -1.58 -3.88
N PHE A 46 11.16 -1.92 -5.14
CA PHE A 46 9.83 -1.95 -5.73
C PHE A 46 9.50 -3.38 -6.14
N PHE A 47 8.33 -3.85 -5.70
CA PHE A 47 7.87 -5.20 -6.02
C PHE A 47 6.50 -5.12 -6.69
N SER A 48 6.28 -6.00 -7.65
CA SER A 48 4.99 -6.08 -8.33
C SER A 48 4.69 -7.52 -8.69
N SER A 49 3.45 -7.92 -8.49
CA SER A 49 3.01 -9.26 -8.86
C SER A 49 2.61 -9.33 -10.34
N THR A 50 2.55 -8.19 -11.02
CA THR A 50 2.25 -8.15 -12.45
C THR A 50 3.43 -7.58 -13.21
N GLY A 51 3.65 -8.09 -14.43
CA GLY A 51 4.70 -7.57 -15.29
C GLY A 51 4.21 -6.55 -16.30
N LYS A 52 2.92 -6.21 -16.27
CA LYS A 52 2.37 -5.26 -17.24
C LYS A 52 2.69 -3.84 -16.83
N THR A 53 3.54 -3.19 -17.61
CA THR A 53 3.98 -1.84 -17.32
C THR A 53 2.81 -0.87 -17.20
N THR A 54 1.81 -1.01 -18.07
CA THR A 54 0.67 -0.10 -18.03
C THR A 54 -0.12 -0.24 -16.73
N ASP A 55 -0.29 -1.46 -16.24
CA ASP A 55 -0.99 -1.68 -14.99
C ASP A 55 -0.22 -1.12 -13.80
N ILE A 56 1.12 -1.28 -13.83
CA ILE A 56 1.97 -0.77 -12.77
C ILE A 56 1.89 0.76 -12.72
N VAL A 57 2.04 1.40 -13.87
CA VAL A 57 2.00 2.87 -13.93
C VAL A 57 0.63 3.38 -13.51
N TYR A 58 -0.43 2.75 -13.98
CA TYR A 58 -1.78 3.14 -13.61
C TYR A 58 -1.97 3.04 -12.10
N SER A 59 -1.53 1.94 -11.50
CA SER A 59 -1.68 1.74 -10.06
C SER A 59 -0.92 2.80 -9.27
N LEU A 60 0.29 3.13 -9.71
CA LEU A 60 1.08 4.14 -9.03
C LEU A 60 0.43 5.52 -9.13
N GLU A 61 -0.14 5.85 -10.30
CA GLU A 61 -0.82 7.13 -10.46
C GLU A 61 -2.07 7.20 -9.60
N MET A 62 -2.81 6.11 -9.52
CA MET A 62 -4.00 6.07 -8.66
C MET A 62 -3.62 6.19 -7.20
N ALA A 63 -2.54 5.52 -6.77
CA ALA A 63 -2.08 5.63 -5.40
C ALA A 63 -1.66 7.05 -5.07
N LYS A 64 -0.94 7.67 -5.99
CA LYS A 64 -0.52 9.07 -5.81
C LYS A 64 -1.73 9.98 -5.64
N LYS A 65 -2.73 9.79 -6.48
CA LYS A 65 -3.94 10.61 -6.42
C LYS A 65 -4.64 10.45 -5.09
N GLN A 66 -4.75 9.20 -4.60
CA GLN A 66 -5.40 8.94 -3.33
C GLN A 66 -4.68 9.59 -2.16
N VAL A 67 -3.36 9.55 -2.19
CA VAL A 67 -2.56 10.20 -1.14
C VAL A 67 -2.77 11.71 -1.16
N LEU A 68 -2.75 12.30 -2.34
CA LEU A 68 -2.93 13.74 -2.47
C LEU A 68 -4.33 14.17 -2.06
N ASP A 69 -5.34 13.39 -2.46
CA ASP A 69 -6.72 13.70 -2.09
C ASP A 69 -6.89 13.64 -0.57
N ALA A 70 -6.29 12.64 0.07
CA ALA A 70 -6.37 12.50 1.52
C ALA A 70 -5.67 13.66 2.23
N ALA A 71 -4.59 14.16 1.66
CA ALA A 71 -3.84 15.27 2.26
C ALA A 71 -4.62 16.57 2.25
N GLU A 72 -5.63 16.68 1.39
CA GLU A 72 -6.45 17.88 1.28
C GLU A 72 -7.66 17.87 2.23
N GLN A 73 -7.83 16.80 2.96
CA GLN A 73 -8.97 16.67 3.88
C GLN A 73 -8.81 17.51 5.12
#